data_5e4f3b4a78e3bdf6b90c48ca329e3a7e
#
_entry.id   5e4f3b4a78e3bdf6b90c48ca329e3a7e
#
_cell.length_a   1.000
_cell.length_b   1.000
_cell.length_c   1.000
_cell.angle_alpha   90.00
_cell.angle_beta   90.00
_cell.angle_gamma   90.00
#
_symmetry.space_group_name_H-M   'P 1'
#
loop_
_entity.id
_entity.type
_entity.pdbx_description
1 polymer ?
#
loop_
_entity_poly.entity_id
_entity_poly.type
_entity_poly.pdbx_seq_one_letter_code
_entity_poly.pdbx_strand_id
1 'polypeptide(L)'
;LRADQPGGLADGTGHPDEVEARLCKEAGVTEPESLLERVPADNPWVRPRIAVITLQGTMAQGGSGSDLLMGQVLGAADAVSVLDQARKEDAIAGVILRLESPGGDADAAEEIRRAVERLASTKPVVASIGPVAASGGYWVACGAPYIFAEPGSITGSIGVFAGKFSFGGLMGRFGVSADGAQEGRLAAAGTSARPFSPDERRLLEDSVRHTYRRFLDLVAQARKKDFADVEKLASGRVYTGRQALEAGLVDAMGGLDEARTWLAGKTGVRPEEAVILYGKGQGKLDAVADALSGRQAATRGIANLVRWTSRRTWALDARFQERLAP
;
A
#
# COMPACT_ATOMS: atom_id res chain seq x y z
N LEU A 1 18.48 14.97 0.45
CA LEU A 1 17.56 16.12 0.39
C LEU A 1 16.66 16.03 1.61
N ARG A 2 16.65 17.04 2.47
CA ARG A 2 15.72 17.12 3.60
C ARG A 2 14.33 17.39 3.02
N ALA A 3 13.30 16.66 3.51
CA ALA A 3 11.93 16.76 3.03
C ALA A 3 11.30 18.15 3.22
N ASP A 4 11.95 19.01 3.98
CA ASP A 4 11.49 20.34 4.39
C ASP A 4 12.08 21.50 3.56
N GLN A 5 12.97 21.20 2.59
CA GLN A 5 13.45 22.21 1.64
C GLN A 5 13.38 21.67 0.21
N PRO A 6 12.30 21.92 -0.53
CA PRO A 6 12.27 21.62 -1.95
C PRO A 6 13.34 22.45 -2.67
N GLY A 7 14.25 21.80 -3.35
CA GLY A 7 15.34 22.45 -4.11
C GLY A 7 14.87 23.21 -5.33
N GLY A 8 13.75 23.91 -5.27
CA GLY A 8 13.16 24.68 -6.36
C GLY A 8 12.58 23.86 -7.52
N LEU A 9 12.47 22.53 -7.35
CA LEU A 9 11.91 21.63 -8.36
C LEU A 9 10.42 21.31 -8.13
N ALA A 10 9.90 21.65 -6.94
CA ALA A 10 8.49 21.48 -6.59
C ALA A 10 8.11 22.58 -5.59
N ASP A 11 6.86 23.03 -5.62
CA ASP A 11 6.31 24.04 -4.72
C ASP A 11 5.98 23.46 -3.33
N GLY A 12 6.02 22.15 -3.18
CA GLY A 12 5.78 21.43 -1.95
C GLY A 12 5.80 19.92 -2.13
N THR A 13 5.72 19.21 -1.01
CA THR A 13 5.54 17.76 -0.96
C THR A 13 4.20 17.45 -0.34
N GLY A 14 3.53 16.41 -0.81
CA GLY A 14 2.24 15.95 -0.27
C GLY A 14 1.82 14.64 -0.89
N HIS A 15 0.93 13.94 -0.21
CA HIS A 15 0.27 12.78 -0.80
C HIS A 15 -0.75 13.21 -1.87
N PRO A 16 -1.08 12.36 -2.85
CA PRO A 16 -2.03 12.69 -3.91
C PRO A 16 -3.36 13.24 -3.40
N ASP A 17 -3.91 12.67 -2.33
CA ASP A 17 -5.15 13.11 -1.69
C ASP A 17 -5.03 14.52 -1.05
N GLU A 18 -3.88 14.86 -0.47
CA GLU A 18 -3.61 16.19 0.08
C GLU A 18 -3.47 17.25 -1.02
N VAL A 19 -2.78 16.88 -2.12
CA VAL A 19 -2.62 17.75 -3.28
C VAL A 19 -3.96 18.01 -3.94
N GLU A 20 -4.79 16.96 -4.13
CA GLU A 20 -6.13 17.04 -4.67
C GLU A 20 -7.02 17.97 -3.82
N ALA A 21 -7.05 17.76 -2.51
CA ALA A 21 -7.82 18.60 -1.58
C ALA A 21 -7.39 20.08 -1.63
N ARG A 22 -6.08 20.35 -1.76
CA ARG A 22 -5.54 21.71 -1.90
C ARG A 22 -5.97 22.34 -3.23
N LEU A 23 -5.87 21.60 -4.34
CA LEU A 23 -6.28 22.09 -5.66
C LEU A 23 -7.78 22.35 -5.72
N CYS A 24 -8.62 21.48 -5.14
CA CYS A 24 -10.06 21.71 -5.03
C CYS A 24 -10.37 22.98 -4.26
N LYS A 25 -9.68 23.23 -3.13
CA LYS A 25 -9.81 24.44 -2.34
C LYS A 25 -9.38 25.69 -3.10
N GLU A 26 -8.25 25.65 -3.82
CA GLU A 26 -7.75 26.75 -4.64
C GLU A 26 -8.66 27.04 -5.83
N ALA A 27 -9.28 26.00 -6.43
CA ALA A 27 -10.24 26.11 -7.53
C ALA A 27 -11.66 26.49 -7.07
N GLY A 28 -11.93 26.52 -5.74
CA GLY A 28 -13.26 26.83 -5.21
C GLY A 28 -14.30 25.73 -5.44
N VAL A 29 -13.86 24.48 -5.70
CA VAL A 29 -14.72 23.31 -5.86
C VAL A 29 -14.59 22.39 -4.65
N THR A 30 -15.68 21.75 -4.28
CA THR A 30 -15.73 20.90 -3.08
C THR A 30 -15.20 19.49 -3.29
N GLU A 31 -15.33 18.96 -4.50
CA GLU A 31 -14.74 17.66 -4.94
C GLU A 31 -14.60 17.68 -6.46
N PRO A 32 -13.62 16.96 -7.05
CA PRO A 32 -13.60 16.70 -8.47
C PRO A 32 -14.87 15.92 -8.84
N GLU A 33 -15.65 16.42 -9.77
CA GLU A 33 -16.87 15.76 -10.22
C GLU A 33 -16.54 14.35 -10.71
N SER A 34 -16.84 13.34 -9.89
CA SER A 34 -16.86 11.97 -10.39
C SER A 34 -18.15 11.83 -11.21
N LEU A 35 -18.00 11.50 -12.50
CA LEU A 35 -19.08 11.20 -13.44
C LEU A 35 -19.85 9.90 -13.10
N LEU A 36 -19.71 9.38 -11.88
CA LEU A 36 -20.49 8.26 -11.39
C LEU A 36 -21.82 8.79 -10.86
N GLU A 37 -22.90 8.44 -11.53
CA GLU A 37 -24.27 8.74 -11.09
C GLU A 37 -24.43 8.35 -9.61
N ARG A 38 -24.69 9.34 -8.77
CA ARG A 38 -25.06 9.12 -7.37
C ARG A 38 -26.41 8.42 -7.37
N VAL A 39 -26.48 7.23 -6.84
CA VAL A 39 -27.74 6.67 -6.39
C VAL A 39 -28.31 7.63 -5.33
N PRO A 40 -29.55 8.13 -5.45
CA PRO A 40 -30.11 9.09 -4.51
C PRO A 40 -29.97 8.58 -3.07
N ALA A 41 -29.41 9.41 -2.20
CA ALA A 41 -29.16 9.11 -0.78
C ALA A 41 -30.44 8.80 0.02
N ASP A 42 -31.62 9.12 -0.48
CA ASP A 42 -32.92 9.01 0.19
C ASP A 42 -33.75 7.79 -0.23
N ASN A 43 -33.14 6.64 -0.45
CA ASN A 43 -33.92 5.41 -0.63
C ASN A 43 -34.20 4.77 0.76
N PRO A 44 -35.38 4.97 1.38
CA PRO A 44 -35.70 4.42 2.71
C PRO A 44 -35.76 2.88 2.73
N TRP A 45 -35.64 2.24 1.57
CA TRP A 45 -35.62 0.79 1.41
C TRP A 45 -34.21 0.19 1.40
N VAL A 46 -33.17 1.04 1.34
CA VAL A 46 -31.77 0.56 1.44
C VAL A 46 -31.42 0.39 2.91
N ARG A 47 -31.38 -0.86 3.38
CA ARG A 47 -30.92 -1.15 4.73
C ARG A 47 -29.42 -0.90 4.85
N PRO A 48 -28.98 -0.21 5.93
CA PRO A 48 -27.56 -0.05 6.17
C PRO A 48 -26.87 -1.42 6.35
N ARG A 49 -25.68 -1.57 5.79
CA ARG A 49 -24.92 -2.83 5.77
C ARG A 49 -23.51 -2.62 6.29
N ILE A 50 -22.91 -3.70 6.77
CA ILE A 50 -21.47 -3.76 7.07
C ILE A 50 -20.76 -4.29 5.81
N ALA A 51 -19.79 -3.54 5.31
CA ALA A 51 -18.96 -4.03 4.21
C ALA A 51 -17.75 -4.78 4.77
N VAL A 52 -17.42 -5.93 4.17
CA VAL A 52 -16.15 -6.64 4.39
C VAL A 52 -15.29 -6.44 3.17
N ILE A 53 -14.21 -5.67 3.31
CA ILE A 53 -13.24 -5.42 2.24
C ILE A 53 -12.01 -6.28 2.50
N THR A 54 -11.75 -7.24 1.61
CA THR A 54 -10.58 -8.10 1.70
C THR A 54 -9.43 -7.51 0.88
N LEU A 55 -8.32 -7.21 1.54
CA LEU A 55 -7.06 -6.79 0.94
C LEU A 55 -6.08 -7.96 1.00
N GLN A 56 -5.89 -8.63 -0.14
CA GLN A 56 -5.13 -9.86 -0.21
C GLN A 56 -3.99 -9.77 -1.24
N GLY A 57 -2.82 -10.29 -0.87
CA GLY A 57 -1.66 -10.41 -1.74
C GLY A 57 -0.52 -9.47 -1.39
N THR A 58 0.57 -9.55 -2.16
CA THR A 58 1.74 -8.67 -2.03
C THR A 58 1.40 -7.27 -2.53
N MET A 59 1.65 -6.26 -1.72
CA MET A 59 1.32 -4.87 -2.06
C MET A 59 2.28 -4.31 -3.12
N ALA A 60 1.72 -3.66 -4.13
CA ALA A 60 2.45 -3.00 -5.18
C ALA A 60 1.74 -1.72 -5.65
N GLN A 61 2.47 -0.83 -6.29
CA GLN A 61 1.93 0.35 -6.94
C GLN A 61 1.06 -0.02 -8.16
N GLY A 62 0.01 0.76 -8.41
CA GLY A 62 -0.89 0.59 -9.55
C GLY A 62 -2.00 -0.41 -9.31
N GLY A 63 -2.43 -1.14 -10.36
CA GLY A 63 -3.55 -2.09 -10.30
C GLY A 63 -3.17 -3.46 -9.76
N SER A 64 -4.16 -4.19 -9.27
CA SER A 64 -4.04 -5.57 -8.78
C SER A 64 -3.86 -6.57 -9.94
N GLY A 65 -3.31 -7.73 -9.64
CA GLY A 65 -3.08 -8.78 -10.63
C GLY A 65 -2.43 -10.01 -10.02
N SER A 66 -1.86 -10.84 -10.89
CA SER A 66 -1.02 -11.97 -10.49
C SER A 66 0.38 -11.84 -11.10
N ASP A 67 1.39 -12.16 -10.31
CA ASP A 67 2.79 -12.22 -10.74
C ASP A 67 3.28 -13.66 -10.60
N LEU A 68 4.13 -14.12 -11.53
CA LEU A 68 4.62 -15.50 -11.55
C LEU A 68 5.48 -15.83 -10.32
N LEU A 69 6.20 -14.85 -9.78
CA LEU A 69 7.13 -15.02 -8.66
C LEU A 69 6.51 -14.60 -7.33
N MET A 70 5.65 -13.56 -7.34
CA MET A 70 5.05 -12.98 -6.14
C MET A 70 3.64 -13.48 -5.85
N GLY A 71 3.05 -14.26 -6.76
CA GLY A 71 1.68 -14.75 -6.64
C GLY A 71 0.66 -13.61 -6.81
N GLN A 72 -0.32 -13.56 -5.92
CA GLN A 72 -1.36 -12.53 -5.97
C GLN A 72 -0.78 -11.16 -5.56
N VAL A 73 -1.04 -10.15 -6.38
CA VAL A 73 -0.60 -8.77 -6.18
C VAL A 73 -1.80 -7.88 -5.86
N LEU A 74 -1.75 -7.20 -4.73
CA LEU A 74 -2.68 -6.17 -4.31
C LEU A 74 -2.17 -4.81 -4.81
N GLY A 75 -2.82 -4.23 -5.80
CA GLY A 75 -2.51 -2.90 -6.31
C GLY A 75 -3.09 -1.80 -5.43
N ALA A 76 -2.28 -0.81 -5.10
CA ALA A 76 -2.71 0.31 -4.27
C ALA A 76 -3.89 1.07 -4.90
N ALA A 77 -3.88 1.29 -6.23
CA ALA A 77 -4.94 2.00 -6.91
C ALA A 77 -6.32 1.32 -6.76
N ASP A 78 -6.37 -0.02 -6.88
CA ASP A 78 -7.62 -0.76 -6.73
C ASP A 78 -8.08 -0.79 -5.28
N ALA A 79 -7.15 -0.98 -4.33
CA ALA A 79 -7.45 -0.95 -2.91
C ALA A 79 -8.01 0.42 -2.48
N VAL A 80 -7.37 1.50 -2.89
CA VAL A 80 -7.83 2.87 -2.61
C VAL A 80 -9.20 3.11 -3.23
N SER A 81 -9.42 2.70 -4.50
CA SER A 81 -10.69 2.85 -5.18
C SER A 81 -11.85 2.19 -4.43
N VAL A 82 -11.65 0.94 -3.96
CA VAL A 82 -12.69 0.20 -3.22
C VAL A 82 -12.96 0.81 -1.85
N LEU A 83 -11.93 1.30 -1.16
CA LEU A 83 -12.07 1.97 0.13
C LEU A 83 -12.80 3.32 -0.02
N ASP A 84 -12.49 4.09 -1.05
CA ASP A 84 -13.16 5.37 -1.33
C ASP A 84 -14.62 5.17 -1.80
N GLN A 85 -14.92 4.09 -2.55
CA GLN A 85 -16.29 3.72 -2.87
C GLN A 85 -17.08 3.38 -1.59
N ALA A 86 -16.51 2.55 -0.69
CA ALA A 86 -17.15 2.23 0.58
C ALA A 86 -17.34 3.46 1.47
N ARG A 87 -16.44 4.44 1.40
CA ARG A 87 -16.55 5.71 2.11
C ARG A 87 -17.75 6.54 1.63
N LYS A 88 -17.95 6.58 0.31
CA LYS A 88 -18.98 7.40 -0.35
C LYS A 88 -20.38 6.74 -0.35
N GLU A 89 -20.45 5.42 -0.18
CA GLU A 89 -21.69 4.65 -0.25
C GLU A 89 -22.49 4.75 1.06
N ASP A 90 -23.60 5.49 1.04
CA ASP A 90 -24.43 5.73 2.23
C ASP A 90 -25.07 4.46 2.81
N ALA A 91 -25.30 3.44 1.97
CA ALA A 91 -25.78 2.12 2.42
C ALA A 91 -24.75 1.35 3.26
N ILE A 92 -23.48 1.76 3.28
CA ILE A 92 -22.44 1.15 4.11
C ILE A 92 -22.32 1.92 5.41
N ALA A 93 -22.75 1.30 6.51
CA ALA A 93 -22.73 1.88 7.86
C ALA A 93 -21.37 1.70 8.56
N GLY A 94 -20.56 0.71 8.14
CA GLY A 94 -19.24 0.45 8.69
C GLY A 94 -18.48 -0.58 7.86
N VAL A 95 -17.17 -0.65 8.06
CA VAL A 95 -16.27 -1.49 7.24
C VAL A 95 -15.40 -2.38 8.11
N ILE A 96 -15.37 -3.67 7.78
CA ILE A 96 -14.36 -4.61 8.25
C ILE A 96 -13.30 -4.72 7.16
N LEU A 97 -12.08 -4.34 7.52
CA LEU A 97 -10.91 -4.49 6.67
C LEU A 97 -10.26 -5.85 6.94
N ARG A 98 -10.52 -6.85 6.09
CA ARG A 98 -9.87 -8.15 6.19
C ARG A 98 -8.52 -8.11 5.50
N LEU A 99 -7.45 -8.33 6.26
CA LEU A 99 -6.06 -8.22 5.78
C LEU A 99 -5.43 -9.60 5.65
N GLU A 100 -4.96 -9.93 4.45
CA GLU A 100 -4.28 -11.18 4.12
C GLU A 100 -3.03 -10.90 3.24
N SER A 101 -2.07 -10.17 3.80
CA SER A 101 -0.92 -9.67 3.05
C SER A 101 0.39 -9.83 3.82
N PRO A 102 1.45 -10.34 3.20
CA PRO A 102 2.79 -10.36 3.79
C PRO A 102 3.45 -8.97 3.78
N GLY A 103 2.82 -7.96 3.18
CA GLY A 103 3.37 -6.64 2.91
C GLY A 103 3.74 -6.44 1.46
N GLY A 104 4.77 -5.62 1.20
CA GLY A 104 5.22 -5.29 -0.14
C GLY A 104 5.79 -3.88 -0.21
N ASP A 105 5.46 -3.16 -1.28
CA ASP A 105 5.93 -1.79 -1.51
C ASP A 105 5.42 -0.84 -0.42
N ALA A 106 6.33 -0.06 0.17
CA ALA A 106 6.02 0.80 1.30
C ALA A 106 5.14 2.01 0.90
N ASP A 107 5.32 2.54 -0.31
CA ASP A 107 4.52 3.66 -0.79
C ASP A 107 3.09 3.18 -1.10
N ALA A 108 2.94 1.97 -1.66
CA ALA A 108 1.63 1.33 -1.86
C ALA A 108 0.91 1.09 -0.51
N ALA A 109 1.63 0.58 0.49
CA ALA A 109 1.08 0.38 1.83
C ALA A 109 0.62 1.69 2.46
N GLU A 110 1.38 2.79 2.27
CA GLU A 110 1.00 4.10 2.78
C GLU A 110 -0.22 4.69 2.08
N GLU A 111 -0.32 4.57 0.75
CA GLU A 111 -1.51 5.02 0.02
C GLU A 111 -2.77 4.31 0.51
N ILE A 112 -2.70 2.99 0.69
CA ILE A 112 -3.81 2.18 1.21
C ILE A 112 -4.14 2.58 2.65
N ARG A 113 -3.14 2.71 3.53
CA ARG A 113 -3.35 3.11 4.91
C ARG A 113 -4.06 4.46 5.03
N ARG A 114 -3.64 5.44 4.22
CA ARG A 114 -4.29 6.76 4.18
C ARG A 114 -5.74 6.67 3.72
N ALA A 115 -6.05 5.80 2.76
CA ALA A 115 -7.44 5.55 2.36
C ALA A 115 -8.25 4.91 3.50
N VAL A 116 -7.64 4.00 4.28
CA VAL A 116 -8.27 3.46 5.50
C VAL A 116 -8.54 4.54 6.54
N GLU A 117 -7.60 5.46 6.78
CA GLU A 117 -7.79 6.58 7.71
C GLU A 117 -8.90 7.52 7.24
N ARG A 118 -8.93 7.88 5.95
CA ARG A 118 -10.02 8.70 5.40
C ARG A 118 -11.38 8.01 5.56
N LEU A 119 -11.45 6.71 5.34
CA LEU A 119 -12.66 5.93 5.59
C LEU A 119 -13.02 5.93 7.09
N ALA A 120 -12.04 5.70 7.97
CA ALA A 120 -12.25 5.66 9.41
C ALA A 120 -12.65 7.02 10.01
N SER A 121 -12.34 8.14 9.35
CA SER A 121 -12.80 9.48 9.76
C SER A 121 -14.29 9.71 9.50
N THR A 122 -14.93 8.92 8.66
CA THR A 122 -16.35 9.08 8.28
C THR A 122 -17.23 7.94 8.73
N LYS A 123 -16.70 6.72 8.84
CA LYS A 123 -17.45 5.52 9.19
C LYS A 123 -16.66 4.66 10.17
N PRO A 124 -17.32 3.88 11.05
CA PRO A 124 -16.65 2.89 11.88
C PRO A 124 -15.87 1.87 11.03
N VAL A 125 -14.59 1.71 11.32
CA VAL A 125 -13.70 0.74 10.66
C VAL A 125 -13.03 -0.14 11.70
N VAL A 126 -12.90 -1.41 11.39
CA VAL A 126 -12.13 -2.37 12.19
C VAL A 126 -11.27 -3.25 11.26
N ALA A 127 -10.03 -3.46 11.62
CA ALA A 127 -9.17 -4.42 10.92
C ALA A 127 -9.33 -5.81 11.53
N SER A 128 -9.43 -6.83 10.67
CA SER A 128 -9.38 -8.25 11.02
C SER A 128 -8.20 -8.88 10.30
N ILE A 129 -7.16 -9.23 11.03
CA ILE A 129 -5.99 -9.91 10.49
C ILE A 129 -6.34 -11.37 10.20
N GLY A 130 -6.17 -11.77 8.94
CA GLY A 130 -6.29 -13.14 8.49
C GLY A 130 -5.08 -14.01 8.87
N PRO A 131 -4.71 -14.98 8.04
CA PRO A 131 -3.52 -15.79 8.30
C PRO A 131 -2.26 -14.95 8.43
N VAL A 132 -2.13 -13.87 7.64
CA VAL A 132 -0.98 -12.98 7.65
C VAL A 132 -1.37 -11.53 7.39
N ALA A 133 -0.90 -10.61 8.23
CA ALA A 133 -0.85 -9.18 7.93
C ALA A 133 0.44 -8.62 8.53
N ALA A 134 1.52 -8.69 7.79
CA ALA A 134 2.88 -8.37 8.24
C ALA A 134 3.52 -7.28 7.37
N SER A 135 4.52 -6.58 7.91
CA SER A 135 5.22 -5.50 7.20
C SER A 135 4.23 -4.46 6.65
N GLY A 136 4.17 -4.24 5.31
CA GLY A 136 3.17 -3.37 4.68
C GLY A 136 1.71 -3.73 5.06
N GLY A 137 1.39 -5.02 5.31
CA GLY A 137 0.08 -5.45 5.80
C GLY A 137 -0.24 -4.91 7.20
N TYR A 138 0.74 -4.91 8.09
CA TYR A 138 0.59 -4.30 9.42
C TYR A 138 0.60 -2.76 9.35
N TRP A 139 1.38 -2.18 8.43
CA TRP A 139 1.33 -0.76 8.12
C TRP A 139 -0.09 -0.30 7.77
N VAL A 140 -0.77 -1.03 6.90
CA VAL A 140 -2.17 -0.76 6.54
C VAL A 140 -3.12 -0.98 7.73
N ALA A 141 -2.92 -2.04 8.53
CA ALA A 141 -3.72 -2.30 9.73
C ALA A 141 -3.70 -1.12 10.70
N CYS A 142 -2.58 -0.41 10.82
CA CYS A 142 -2.42 0.78 11.66
C CYS A 142 -3.29 1.98 11.21
N GLY A 143 -3.88 1.94 10.02
CA GLY A 143 -4.89 2.92 9.60
C GLY A 143 -6.27 2.71 10.21
N ALA A 144 -6.55 1.52 10.77
CA ALA A 144 -7.81 1.22 11.44
C ALA A 144 -7.72 1.53 12.94
N PRO A 145 -8.79 2.07 13.55
CA PRO A 145 -8.79 2.43 14.97
C PRO A 145 -8.83 1.22 15.91
N TYR A 146 -9.15 0.03 15.43
CA TYR A 146 -9.20 -1.20 16.20
C TYR A 146 -8.78 -2.40 15.36
N ILE A 147 -7.98 -3.31 15.92
CA ILE A 147 -7.36 -4.43 15.20
C ILE A 147 -7.62 -5.73 15.94
N PHE A 148 -8.29 -6.67 15.27
CA PHE A 148 -8.41 -8.06 15.70
C PHE A 148 -7.36 -8.94 15.02
N ALA A 149 -6.86 -9.94 15.75
CA ALA A 149 -6.03 -11.02 15.20
C ALA A 149 -6.44 -12.37 15.80
N GLU A 150 -6.42 -13.42 15.02
CA GLU A 150 -6.56 -14.78 15.53
C GLU A 150 -5.28 -15.22 16.25
N PRO A 151 -5.33 -16.15 17.22
CA PRO A 151 -4.14 -16.53 18.00
C PRO A 151 -2.93 -16.97 17.18
N GLY A 152 -3.18 -17.60 16.02
CA GLY A 152 -2.16 -18.09 15.09
C GLY A 152 -1.84 -17.15 13.93
N SER A 153 -2.50 -16.01 13.81
CA SER A 153 -2.20 -15.00 12.78
C SER A 153 -0.75 -14.56 12.87
N ILE A 154 -0.11 -14.35 11.72
CA ILE A 154 1.25 -13.81 11.63
C ILE A 154 1.17 -12.32 11.36
N THR A 155 1.78 -11.49 12.22
CA THR A 155 1.73 -10.04 12.10
C THR A 155 3.03 -9.37 12.58
N GLY A 156 3.04 -8.03 12.68
CA GLY A 156 4.24 -7.28 13.00
C GLY A 156 5.15 -7.16 11.78
N SER A 157 6.34 -7.76 11.84
CA SER A 157 7.37 -7.58 10.80
C SER A 157 7.63 -6.10 10.52
N ILE A 158 7.71 -5.29 11.61
CA ILE A 158 7.95 -3.85 11.54
C ILE A 158 9.40 -3.64 11.14
N GLY A 159 9.64 -3.57 9.83
CA GLY A 159 10.97 -3.50 9.25
C GLY A 159 10.91 -3.14 7.77
N VAL A 160 12.04 -2.74 7.24
CA VAL A 160 12.19 -2.35 5.82
C VAL A 160 13.46 -2.97 5.27
N PHE A 161 13.38 -3.52 4.09
CA PHE A 161 14.55 -3.95 3.34
C PHE A 161 14.45 -3.47 1.90
N ALA A 162 15.59 -3.28 1.27
CA ALA A 162 15.65 -2.97 -0.16
C ALA A 162 16.91 -3.56 -0.77
N GLY A 163 16.84 -3.86 -2.07
CA GLY A 163 17.95 -4.42 -2.81
C GLY A 163 17.67 -4.47 -4.30
N LYS A 164 18.67 -4.85 -5.07
CA LYS A 164 18.54 -5.16 -6.50
C LYS A 164 19.34 -6.40 -6.85
N PHE A 165 18.90 -7.11 -7.87
CA PHE A 165 19.68 -8.16 -8.49
C PHE A 165 20.67 -7.54 -9.50
N SER A 166 21.90 -8.03 -9.52
CA SER A 166 22.91 -7.64 -10.51
C SER A 166 23.22 -8.84 -11.41
N PHE A 167 22.96 -8.69 -12.69
CA PHE A 167 23.12 -9.74 -13.69
C PHE A 167 24.35 -9.54 -14.59
N GLY A 168 25.15 -8.49 -14.39
CA GLY A 168 26.29 -8.17 -15.26
C GLY A 168 27.31 -9.30 -15.37
N GLY A 169 27.60 -10.00 -14.26
CA GLY A 169 28.49 -11.16 -14.30
C GLY A 169 27.94 -12.36 -15.09
N LEU A 170 26.62 -12.58 -15.03
CA LEU A 170 25.96 -13.62 -15.83
C LEU A 170 25.91 -13.22 -17.31
N MET A 171 25.56 -11.99 -17.64
CA MET A 171 25.55 -11.47 -19.01
C MET A 171 26.91 -11.59 -19.65
N GLY A 172 28.00 -11.25 -18.94
CA GLY A 172 29.36 -11.36 -19.42
C GLY A 172 29.78 -12.80 -19.81
N ARG A 173 29.24 -13.82 -19.10
CA ARG A 173 29.49 -15.23 -19.48
C ARG A 173 28.86 -15.61 -20.83
N PHE A 174 27.82 -14.91 -21.25
CA PHE A 174 27.19 -15.11 -22.56
C PHE A 174 27.65 -14.08 -23.61
N GLY A 175 28.73 -13.33 -23.33
CA GLY A 175 29.25 -12.33 -24.26
C GLY A 175 28.33 -11.11 -24.42
N VAL A 176 27.37 -10.92 -23.51
CA VAL A 176 26.45 -9.77 -23.51
C VAL A 176 27.03 -8.68 -22.62
N SER A 177 27.20 -7.49 -23.18
CA SER A 177 27.53 -6.27 -22.42
C SER A 177 26.37 -5.29 -22.43
N ALA A 178 26.26 -4.52 -21.36
CA ALA A 178 25.34 -3.38 -21.28
C ALA A 178 26.18 -2.11 -21.28
N ASP A 179 25.88 -1.21 -22.20
CA ASP A 179 26.48 0.12 -22.28
C ASP A 179 25.38 1.18 -22.25
N GLY A 180 25.70 2.42 -21.84
CA GLY A 180 24.73 3.48 -21.74
C GLY A 180 25.39 4.81 -21.41
N ALA A 181 24.76 5.89 -21.87
CA ALA A 181 25.11 7.24 -21.47
C ALA A 181 24.32 7.62 -20.22
N GLN A 182 24.97 8.28 -19.27
CA GLN A 182 24.31 8.83 -18.07
C GLN A 182 24.79 10.24 -17.80
N GLU A 183 23.88 11.09 -17.37
CA GLU A 183 24.20 12.39 -16.80
C GLU A 183 23.76 12.40 -15.33
N GLY A 184 24.67 12.81 -14.47
CA GLY A 184 24.50 12.73 -13.03
C GLY A 184 25.07 11.46 -12.39
N ARG A 185 25.71 11.66 -11.22
CA ARG A 185 26.47 10.63 -10.51
C ARG A 185 25.65 9.40 -10.08
N LEU A 186 24.34 9.58 -9.83
CA LEU A 186 23.43 8.53 -9.33
C LEU A 186 22.40 8.12 -10.37
N ALA A 187 22.48 8.60 -11.62
CA ALA A 187 21.46 8.36 -12.65
C ALA A 187 21.28 6.85 -12.96
N ALA A 188 22.33 6.05 -12.85
CA ALA A 188 22.29 4.62 -13.09
C ALA A 188 22.17 3.75 -11.82
N ALA A 189 21.74 4.31 -10.68
CA ALA A 189 21.64 3.57 -9.42
C ALA A 189 20.72 2.34 -9.52
N GLY A 190 19.65 2.41 -10.34
CA GLY A 190 18.71 1.31 -10.57
C GLY A 190 19.16 0.23 -11.55
N THR A 191 20.31 0.40 -12.26
CA THR A 191 20.72 -0.58 -13.27
C THR A 191 21.02 -1.95 -12.66
N SER A 192 20.53 -3.02 -13.29
CA SER A 192 20.88 -4.41 -12.95
C SER A 192 22.15 -4.91 -13.66
N ALA A 193 22.77 -4.10 -14.51
CA ALA A 193 23.99 -4.48 -15.22
C ALA A 193 25.23 -4.54 -14.32
N ARG A 194 25.21 -3.87 -13.17
CA ARG A 194 26.32 -3.85 -12.20
C ARG A 194 25.81 -3.75 -10.74
N PRO A 195 26.64 -4.10 -9.74
CA PRO A 195 26.36 -3.83 -8.33
C PRO A 195 26.21 -2.31 -8.05
N PHE A 196 25.75 -1.97 -6.86
CA PHE A 196 25.74 -0.59 -6.37
C PHE A 196 27.16 -0.04 -6.22
N SER A 197 27.36 1.21 -6.62
CA SER A 197 28.51 1.98 -6.18
C SER A 197 28.39 2.34 -4.69
N PRO A 198 29.49 2.78 -4.04
CA PRO A 198 29.43 3.22 -2.62
C PRO A 198 28.41 4.32 -2.37
N ASP A 199 28.28 5.28 -3.29
CA ASP A 199 27.35 6.38 -3.16
C ASP A 199 25.89 5.94 -3.37
N GLU A 200 25.64 5.06 -4.36
CA GLU A 200 24.33 4.47 -4.59
C GLU A 200 23.87 3.63 -3.40
N ARG A 201 24.81 2.89 -2.79
CA ARG A 201 24.54 2.12 -1.56
C ARG A 201 24.13 3.04 -0.42
N ARG A 202 24.87 4.14 -0.18
CA ARG A 202 24.51 5.13 0.86
C ARG A 202 23.13 5.71 0.64
N LEU A 203 22.81 6.10 -0.60
CA LEU A 203 21.48 6.60 -0.93
C LEU A 203 20.38 5.59 -0.59
N LEU A 204 20.60 4.31 -0.92
CA LEU A 204 19.66 3.25 -0.60
C LEU A 204 19.52 3.05 0.92
N GLU A 205 20.63 3.02 1.64
CA GLU A 205 20.63 2.87 3.11
C GLU A 205 19.90 4.03 3.79
N ASP A 206 20.10 5.27 3.32
CA ASP A 206 19.40 6.45 3.86
C ASP A 206 17.91 6.38 3.57
N SER A 207 17.51 5.93 2.37
CA SER A 207 16.11 5.71 2.02
C SER A 207 15.45 4.64 2.91
N VAL A 208 16.14 3.50 3.13
CA VAL A 208 15.66 2.43 4.01
C VAL A 208 15.51 2.93 5.46
N ARG A 209 16.48 3.67 5.98
CA ARG A 209 16.42 4.26 7.33
C ARG A 209 15.27 5.25 7.47
N HIS A 210 15.04 6.08 6.45
CA HIS A 210 13.92 7.03 6.44
C HIS A 210 12.59 6.31 6.50
N THR A 211 12.36 5.32 5.62
CA THR A 211 11.13 4.53 5.58
C THR A 211 10.93 3.73 6.88
N TYR A 212 12.01 3.17 7.45
CA TYR A 212 11.93 2.45 8.73
C TYR A 212 11.52 3.37 9.88
N ARG A 213 12.12 4.55 10.01
CA ARG A 213 11.71 5.53 11.03
C ARG A 213 10.26 5.92 10.88
N ARG A 214 9.81 6.19 9.64
CA ARG A 214 8.40 6.47 9.36
C ARG A 214 7.48 5.34 9.80
N PHE A 215 7.89 4.09 9.62
CA PHE A 215 7.10 2.94 10.09
C PHE A 215 7.03 2.90 11.62
N LEU A 216 8.14 3.16 12.32
CA LEU A 216 8.14 3.24 13.79
C LEU A 216 7.23 4.35 14.30
N ASP A 217 7.31 5.55 13.72
CA ASP A 217 6.47 6.69 14.07
C ASP A 217 4.98 6.39 13.85
N LEU A 218 4.65 5.77 12.72
CA LEU A 218 3.30 5.33 12.41
C LEU A 218 2.74 4.37 13.47
N VAL A 219 3.50 3.33 13.81
CA VAL A 219 3.09 2.35 14.82
C VAL A 219 2.98 3.01 16.20
N ALA A 220 3.91 3.88 16.56
CA ALA A 220 3.88 4.62 17.82
C ALA A 220 2.58 5.45 17.95
N GLN A 221 2.20 6.16 16.90
CA GLN A 221 0.96 6.94 16.85
C GLN A 221 -0.28 6.02 16.91
N ALA A 222 -0.35 5.01 16.05
CA ALA A 222 -1.49 4.11 15.94
C ALA A 222 -1.72 3.30 17.23
N ARG A 223 -0.65 2.88 17.88
CA ARG A 223 -0.70 2.05 19.11
C ARG A 223 -0.55 2.87 20.40
N LYS A 224 -0.45 4.20 20.30
CA LYS A 224 -0.27 5.12 21.45
C LYS A 224 0.89 4.69 22.36
N LYS A 225 2.02 4.33 21.74
CA LYS A 225 3.24 3.89 22.41
C LYS A 225 4.36 4.89 22.18
N ASP A 226 5.33 4.92 23.08
CA ASP A 226 6.55 5.68 22.86
C ASP A 226 7.38 5.07 21.74
N PHE A 227 8.06 5.92 20.95
CA PHE A 227 8.92 5.50 19.84
C PHE A 227 9.94 4.45 20.27
N ALA A 228 10.61 4.66 21.42
CA ALA A 228 11.61 3.75 21.95
C ALA A 228 11.06 2.35 22.31
N ASP A 229 9.79 2.27 22.70
CA ASP A 229 9.15 0.99 23.00
C ASP A 229 8.74 0.27 21.71
N VAL A 230 8.28 1.00 20.69
CA VAL A 230 8.03 0.42 19.37
C VAL A 230 9.32 -0.08 18.74
N GLU A 231 10.43 0.65 18.86
CA GLU A 231 11.72 0.22 18.31
C GLU A 231 12.19 -1.11 18.91
N LYS A 232 11.95 -1.36 20.21
CA LYS A 232 12.23 -2.64 20.85
C LYS A 232 11.39 -3.80 20.29
N LEU A 233 10.18 -3.51 19.82
CA LEU A 233 9.27 -4.49 19.21
C LEU A 233 9.50 -4.68 17.71
N ALA A 234 10.24 -3.77 17.08
CA ALA A 234 10.45 -3.71 15.63
C ALA A 234 11.64 -4.57 15.15
N SER A 235 12.48 -4.04 14.27
CA SER A 235 13.62 -4.73 13.64
C SER A 235 13.21 -5.96 12.81
N GLY A 236 12.04 -5.89 12.19
CA GLY A 236 11.51 -6.97 11.36
C GLY A 236 11.02 -8.20 12.15
N ARG A 237 10.87 -8.12 13.45
CA ARG A 237 10.35 -9.23 14.27
C ARG A 237 8.91 -9.56 13.90
N VAL A 238 8.63 -10.86 13.83
CA VAL A 238 7.33 -11.41 13.50
C VAL A 238 6.67 -11.91 14.79
N TYR A 239 5.37 -11.72 14.91
CA TYR A 239 4.57 -12.08 16.07
C TYR A 239 3.41 -12.98 15.65
N THR A 240 3.08 -13.95 16.49
CA THR A 240 1.75 -14.55 16.43
C THR A 240 0.71 -13.54 16.94
N GLY A 241 -0.57 -13.72 16.60
CA GLY A 241 -1.63 -12.83 17.10
C GLY A 241 -1.63 -12.72 18.62
N ARG A 242 -1.39 -13.83 19.33
CA ARG A 242 -1.28 -13.84 20.81
C ARG A 242 -0.13 -12.97 21.30
N GLN A 243 1.05 -13.14 20.73
CA GLN A 243 2.21 -12.31 21.07
C GLN A 243 2.00 -10.85 20.70
N ALA A 244 1.30 -10.58 19.59
CA ALA A 244 0.96 -9.23 19.18
C ALA A 244 0.00 -8.54 20.14
N LEU A 245 -0.96 -9.28 20.72
CA LEU A 245 -1.84 -8.78 21.78
C LEU A 245 -1.03 -8.44 23.03
N GLU A 246 -0.19 -9.34 23.49
CA GLU A 246 0.67 -9.14 24.67
C GLU A 246 1.62 -7.94 24.48
N ALA A 247 2.13 -7.75 23.25
CA ALA A 247 2.97 -6.61 22.88
C ALA A 247 2.16 -5.31 22.66
N GLY A 248 0.82 -5.36 22.65
CA GLY A 248 -0.06 -4.23 22.36
C GLY A 248 0.01 -3.76 20.90
N LEU A 249 0.35 -4.66 19.99
CA LEU A 249 0.33 -4.41 18.54
C LEU A 249 -1.05 -4.63 17.93
N VAL A 250 -1.94 -5.38 18.59
CA VAL A 250 -3.35 -5.56 18.26
C VAL A 250 -4.21 -5.33 19.49
N ASP A 251 -5.52 -5.15 19.32
CA ASP A 251 -6.42 -4.74 20.40
C ASP A 251 -7.16 -5.91 21.05
N ALA A 252 -7.46 -6.96 20.27
CA ALA A 252 -8.18 -8.11 20.76
C ALA A 252 -7.88 -9.37 19.95
N MET A 253 -8.11 -10.54 20.59
CA MET A 253 -8.17 -11.82 19.90
C MET A 253 -9.53 -11.96 19.21
N GLY A 254 -9.51 -12.47 17.99
CA GLY A 254 -10.71 -12.78 17.22
C GLY A 254 -10.46 -12.71 15.73
N GLY A 255 -11.38 -13.31 14.98
CA GLY A 255 -11.38 -13.33 13.53
C GLY A 255 -12.43 -12.37 12.93
N LEU A 256 -13.04 -12.83 11.86
CA LEU A 256 -14.04 -12.05 11.15
C LEU A 256 -15.35 -11.93 11.93
N ASP A 257 -15.73 -12.95 12.68
CA ASP A 257 -17.03 -12.98 13.39
C ASP A 257 -17.00 -12.04 14.61
N GLU A 258 -15.88 -11.98 15.34
CA GLU A 258 -15.68 -11.04 16.44
C GLU A 258 -15.66 -9.59 15.89
N ALA A 259 -14.99 -9.37 14.77
CA ALA A 259 -14.99 -8.07 14.10
C ALA A 259 -16.40 -7.63 13.66
N ARG A 260 -17.22 -8.56 13.13
CA ARG A 260 -18.63 -8.31 12.80
C ARG A 260 -19.43 -7.93 14.02
N THR A 261 -19.31 -8.69 15.10
CA THR A 261 -20.04 -8.46 16.35
C THR A 261 -19.66 -7.11 16.94
N TRP A 262 -18.37 -6.79 16.97
CA TRP A 262 -17.86 -5.50 17.43
C TRP A 262 -18.41 -4.35 16.62
N LEU A 263 -18.37 -4.46 15.28
CA LEU A 263 -18.83 -3.40 14.39
C LEU A 263 -20.36 -3.26 14.42
N ALA A 264 -21.10 -4.36 14.56
CA ALA A 264 -22.54 -4.37 14.78
C ALA A 264 -22.93 -3.53 16.00
N GLY A 265 -22.21 -3.66 17.11
CA GLY A 265 -22.40 -2.84 18.30
C GLY A 265 -22.11 -1.35 18.11
N LYS A 266 -21.28 -0.98 17.11
CA LYS A 266 -20.96 0.41 16.77
C LYS A 266 -21.95 1.03 15.78
N THR A 267 -22.49 0.24 14.88
CA THR A 267 -23.34 0.71 13.75
C THR A 267 -24.83 0.46 13.96
N GLY A 268 -25.21 -0.41 14.87
CA GLY A 268 -26.58 -0.89 15.05
C GLY A 268 -27.04 -1.84 13.92
N VAL A 269 -26.18 -2.19 12.99
CA VAL A 269 -26.47 -3.16 11.89
C VAL A 269 -26.25 -4.57 12.42
N ARG A 270 -27.17 -5.48 12.06
CA ARG A 270 -27.02 -6.87 12.49
C ARG A 270 -25.83 -7.55 11.79
N PRO A 271 -25.07 -8.42 12.48
CA PRO A 271 -23.90 -9.07 11.90
C PRO A 271 -24.19 -9.87 10.63
N GLU A 272 -25.41 -10.42 10.51
CA GLU A 272 -25.86 -11.21 9.35
C GLU A 272 -26.07 -10.36 8.09
N GLU A 273 -26.19 -9.03 8.24
CA GLU A 273 -26.37 -8.08 7.14
C GLU A 273 -25.01 -7.61 6.56
N ALA A 274 -23.88 -8.25 6.95
CA ALA A 274 -22.59 -7.98 6.36
C ALA A 274 -22.50 -8.45 4.91
N VAL A 275 -22.04 -7.57 4.03
CA VAL A 275 -21.83 -7.82 2.59
C VAL A 275 -20.35 -7.89 2.31
N ILE A 276 -19.93 -8.93 1.60
CA ILE A 276 -18.53 -9.06 1.18
C ILE A 276 -18.34 -8.23 -0.10
N LEU A 277 -17.51 -7.19 0.01
CA LEU A 277 -17.01 -6.46 -1.14
C LEU A 277 -15.60 -6.97 -1.44
N TYR A 278 -15.42 -7.56 -2.59
CA TYR A 278 -14.09 -7.92 -3.05
C TYR A 278 -13.45 -6.68 -3.67
N GLY A 279 -12.32 -6.25 -3.14
CA GLY A 279 -11.39 -5.49 -3.97
C GLY A 279 -11.11 -6.35 -5.21
N LYS A 280 -11.06 -5.76 -6.41
CA LYS A 280 -10.80 -6.48 -7.67
C LYS A 280 -9.41 -7.15 -7.64
N GLY A 281 -9.27 -8.19 -6.84
CA GLY A 281 -8.23 -9.19 -6.94
C GLY A 281 -8.85 -10.33 -7.75
N GLN A 282 -8.38 -10.50 -8.97
CA GLN A 282 -8.87 -11.51 -9.88
C GLN A 282 -8.85 -12.89 -9.22
N GLY A 283 -9.96 -13.61 -9.26
CA GLY A 283 -10.03 -14.99 -8.81
C GLY A 283 -9.03 -15.87 -9.57
N LYS A 284 -8.69 -17.04 -9.00
CA LYS A 284 -7.76 -18.00 -9.64
C LYS A 284 -8.12 -18.33 -11.09
N LEU A 285 -9.41 -18.25 -11.46
CA LEU A 285 -9.91 -18.46 -12.82
C LEU A 285 -9.52 -17.33 -13.78
N ASP A 286 -9.46 -16.07 -13.31
CA ASP A 286 -9.04 -14.94 -14.14
C ASP A 286 -7.53 -14.97 -14.39
N ALA A 287 -6.74 -15.42 -13.41
CA ALA A 287 -5.30 -15.63 -13.58
C ALA A 287 -5.00 -16.73 -14.61
N VAL A 288 -5.79 -17.81 -14.64
CA VAL A 288 -5.69 -18.88 -15.64
C VAL A 288 -6.15 -18.37 -17.01
N ALA A 289 -7.23 -17.60 -17.09
CA ALA A 289 -7.71 -17.00 -18.33
C ALA A 289 -6.71 -16.00 -18.91
N ASP A 290 -6.04 -15.19 -18.09
CA ASP A 290 -4.98 -14.27 -18.50
C ASP A 290 -3.73 -15.02 -18.97
N ALA A 291 -3.35 -16.11 -18.30
CA ALA A 291 -2.24 -16.97 -18.71
C ALA A 291 -2.52 -17.71 -20.03
N LEU A 292 -3.74 -18.20 -20.22
CA LEU A 292 -4.15 -18.91 -21.44
C LEU A 292 -4.40 -17.96 -22.63
N SER A 293 -4.82 -16.71 -22.37
CA SER A 293 -5.05 -15.70 -23.41
C SER A 293 -3.76 -15.09 -24.00
N GLY A 294 -2.58 -15.46 -23.49
CA GLY A 294 -1.30 -14.90 -23.93
C GLY A 294 -1.17 -13.39 -23.66
N ARG A 295 -2.15 -12.82 -22.98
CA ARG A 295 -2.18 -11.39 -22.64
C ARG A 295 -1.34 -11.11 -21.41
N GLN A 296 -0.06 -10.77 -21.64
CA GLN A 296 0.71 -9.89 -20.75
C GLN A 296 1.38 -10.44 -19.48
N ALA A 297 1.48 -11.73 -19.22
CA ALA A 297 2.25 -12.22 -18.07
C ALA A 297 3.76 -11.91 -18.19
N ALA A 298 4.34 -12.07 -19.37
CA ALA A 298 5.77 -11.82 -19.60
C ALA A 298 6.11 -10.30 -19.65
N THR A 299 5.20 -9.49 -20.21
CA THR A 299 5.41 -8.04 -20.33
C THR A 299 5.17 -7.27 -19.05
N ARG A 300 4.26 -7.73 -18.17
CA ARG A 300 4.00 -7.08 -16.88
C ARG A 300 5.11 -7.33 -15.84
N GLY A 301 5.67 -8.52 -15.77
CA GLY A 301 6.81 -8.82 -14.89
C GLY A 301 8.04 -7.98 -15.26
N ILE A 302 8.39 -7.92 -16.55
CA ILE A 302 9.48 -7.09 -17.06
C ILE A 302 9.12 -5.60 -16.99
N ALA A 303 7.89 -5.22 -17.33
CA ALA A 303 7.44 -3.82 -17.25
C ALA A 303 7.35 -3.31 -15.82
N ASN A 304 6.99 -4.15 -14.83
CA ASN A 304 7.00 -3.76 -13.42
C ASN A 304 8.42 -3.70 -12.86
N LEU A 305 9.32 -4.59 -13.27
CA LEU A 305 10.74 -4.48 -12.98
C LEU A 305 11.34 -3.20 -13.59
N VAL A 306 10.99 -2.89 -14.84
CA VAL A 306 11.41 -1.67 -15.55
C VAL A 306 10.71 -0.43 -14.97
N ARG A 307 9.44 -0.48 -14.58
CA ARG A 307 8.74 0.62 -13.92
C ARG A 307 9.26 0.89 -12.51
N TRP A 308 9.62 -0.14 -11.76
CA TRP A 308 10.25 0.03 -10.46
C TRP A 308 11.62 0.72 -10.57
N THR A 309 12.37 0.42 -11.63
CA THR A 309 13.66 1.07 -11.92
C THR A 309 13.48 2.47 -12.55
N SER A 310 12.39 2.75 -13.27
CA SER A 310 12.23 3.99 -14.04
C SER A 310 11.42 5.08 -13.31
N ARG A 311 10.51 4.77 -12.38
CA ARG A 311 9.71 5.80 -11.70
C ARG A 311 10.50 6.70 -10.74
N ARG A 312 11.68 6.30 -10.27
CA ARG A 312 12.57 7.19 -9.50
C ARG A 312 13.42 8.13 -10.37
N THR A 313 13.47 7.94 -11.68
CA THR A 313 14.24 8.76 -12.63
C THR A 313 13.41 9.83 -13.35
N TRP A 314 12.08 9.71 -13.40
CA TRP A 314 11.21 10.60 -14.19
C TRP A 314 11.03 12.02 -13.61
N ALA A 315 11.31 12.27 -12.36
CA ALA A 315 11.30 13.64 -11.83
C ALA A 315 12.46 14.52 -12.34
N LEU A 316 13.48 13.90 -12.95
CA LEU A 316 14.63 14.60 -13.54
C LEU A 316 14.55 14.79 -15.06
N ASP A 317 13.66 14.07 -15.75
CA ASP A 317 13.69 13.94 -17.22
C ASP A 317 12.81 14.98 -17.97
N ALA A 318 11.84 15.59 -17.30
CA ALA A 318 10.96 16.57 -17.96
C ALA A 318 11.67 17.85 -18.45
N ARG A 319 12.81 18.21 -17.86
CA ARG A 319 13.62 19.37 -18.29
C ARG A 319 14.68 19.05 -19.34
N PHE A 320 14.94 17.78 -19.60
CA PHE A 320 15.94 17.37 -20.59
C PHE A 320 15.41 17.44 -22.02
N GLN A 321 14.12 17.21 -22.20
CA GLN A 321 13.48 17.30 -23.54
C GLN A 321 13.33 18.74 -24.05
N GLU A 322 13.23 19.74 -23.18
CA GLU A 322 13.16 21.14 -23.59
C GLU A 322 14.49 21.74 -24.07
N ARG A 323 15.63 21.09 -23.80
CA ARG A 323 16.94 21.56 -24.23
C ARG A 323 17.47 20.95 -25.54
N LEU A 324 16.74 20.00 -26.11
CA LEU A 324 17.10 19.36 -27.40
C LEU A 324 16.17 19.73 -28.55
N ALA A 325 15.28 20.70 -28.37
CA ALA A 325 14.58 21.30 -29.50
C ALA A 325 15.51 22.32 -30.20
N PRO A 326 15.63 22.26 -31.55
CA PRO A 326 16.52 23.08 -32.31
C PRO A 326 16.17 24.56 -32.25
#